data_5ac1a7501a1982e3b8a8cbe5fa90987b
#
_entry.id   5ac1a7501a1982e3b8a8cbe5fa90987b
#
_cell.length_a   1.000
_cell.length_b   1.000
_cell.length_c   1.000
_cell.angle_alpha   90.00
_cell.angle_beta   90.00
_cell.angle_gamma   90.00
#
_symmetry.space_group_name_H-M   'P 1'
#
loop_
_entity.id
_entity.type
_entity.pdbx_description
1 polymer ?
#
loop_
_entity_poly.entity_id
_entity_poly.type
_entity_poly.pdbx_seq_one_letter_code
_entity_poly.pdbx_strand_id
1 'polypeptide(L)'
;MIVMRYILGFLFLGGCWHAGAVALGPDLLPDPVATIRLFAESLGTPEFWGHILVSLWRLTLGLVAAVAVAFPLGLLLGHCRAADLAGSPLLFITYPLPKIVLLPVFFTLVG
;
A
#
# COMPACT_ATOMS: atom_id res chain seq x y z
N MET A 1 3.83 -31.77 9.27
CA MET A 1 2.58 -31.21 9.86
C MET A 1 2.37 -29.73 9.58
N ILE A 2 3.38 -28.88 9.66
CA ILE A 2 3.25 -27.41 9.43
C ILE A 2 2.83 -27.09 7.99
N VAL A 3 3.51 -27.67 6.99
CA VAL A 3 3.22 -27.43 5.55
C VAL A 3 1.78 -27.80 5.18
N MET A 4 1.26 -28.92 5.72
CA MET A 4 -0.12 -29.35 5.48
C MET A 4 -1.16 -28.32 5.95
N ARG A 5 -0.91 -27.65 7.07
CA ARG A 5 -1.79 -26.58 7.59
C ARG A 5 -1.83 -25.37 6.66
N TYR A 6 -0.69 -24.98 6.09
CA TYR A 6 -0.65 -23.88 5.10
C TYR A 6 -1.36 -24.26 3.81
N ILE A 7 -1.15 -25.47 3.30
CA ILE A 7 -1.85 -25.96 2.10
C ILE A 7 -3.37 -25.96 2.32
N LEU A 8 -3.84 -26.50 3.44
CA LEU A 8 -5.27 -26.48 3.78
C LEU A 8 -5.82 -25.05 3.91
N GLY A 9 -5.06 -24.13 4.50
CA GLY A 9 -5.41 -22.71 4.59
C GLY A 9 -5.55 -22.06 3.22
N PHE A 10 -4.59 -22.29 2.32
CA PHE A 10 -4.65 -21.78 0.95
C PHE A 10 -5.82 -22.37 0.14
N LEU A 11 -6.06 -23.65 0.27
CA LEU A 11 -7.19 -24.31 -0.40
C LEU A 11 -8.54 -23.77 0.13
N PHE A 12 -8.65 -23.56 1.44
CA PHE A 12 -9.83 -22.97 2.05
C PHE A 12 -10.07 -21.54 1.57
N LEU A 13 -9.04 -20.68 1.56
CA LEU A 13 -9.13 -19.31 1.06
C LEU A 13 -9.50 -19.26 -0.43
N GLY A 14 -8.88 -20.11 -1.25
CA GLY A 14 -9.20 -20.25 -2.67
C GLY A 14 -10.64 -20.71 -2.90
N GLY A 15 -11.12 -21.65 -2.09
CA GLY A 15 -12.51 -22.12 -2.12
C GLY A 15 -13.50 -21.03 -1.72
N CYS A 16 -13.21 -20.25 -0.66
CA CYS A 16 -14.04 -19.11 -0.26
C CYS A 16 -14.07 -18.02 -1.35
N TRP A 17 -12.93 -17.74 -1.97
CA TRP A 17 -12.87 -16.78 -3.07
C TRP A 17 -13.69 -17.26 -4.27
N HIS A 18 -13.52 -18.52 -4.69
CA HIS A 18 -14.31 -19.09 -5.79
C HIS A 18 -15.81 -19.06 -5.50
N ALA A 19 -16.22 -19.46 -4.29
CA ALA A 19 -17.62 -19.38 -3.87
C ALA A 19 -18.16 -17.95 -3.89
N GLY A 20 -17.36 -16.98 -3.44
CA GLY A 20 -17.69 -15.56 -3.53
C GLY A 20 -17.81 -15.08 -4.98
N ALA A 21 -16.93 -15.50 -5.88
CA ALA A 21 -16.97 -15.16 -7.30
C ALA A 21 -18.25 -15.69 -7.98
N VAL A 22 -18.66 -16.92 -7.64
CA VAL A 22 -19.91 -17.50 -8.14
C VAL A 22 -21.14 -16.76 -7.61
N ALA A 23 -21.11 -16.35 -6.33
CA ALA A 23 -22.24 -15.67 -5.69
C ALA A 23 -22.43 -14.23 -6.15
N LEU A 24 -21.31 -13.49 -6.35
CA LEU A 24 -21.31 -12.06 -6.66
C LEU A 24 -21.25 -11.75 -8.16
N GLY A 25 -20.85 -12.74 -8.97
CA GLY A 25 -20.67 -12.58 -10.41
C GLY A 25 -19.28 -12.00 -10.80
N PRO A 26 -18.87 -12.23 -12.06
CA PRO A 26 -17.52 -11.90 -12.54
C PRO A 26 -17.23 -10.40 -12.58
N ASP A 27 -18.24 -9.54 -12.65
CA ASP A 27 -18.10 -8.09 -12.69
C ASP A 27 -17.71 -7.50 -11.32
N LEU A 28 -18.13 -8.14 -10.22
CA LEU A 28 -17.82 -7.70 -8.86
C LEU A 28 -16.62 -8.44 -8.26
N LEU A 29 -16.52 -9.74 -8.52
CA LEU A 29 -15.43 -10.57 -8.01
C LEU A 29 -15.03 -11.60 -9.07
N PRO A 30 -13.92 -11.37 -9.80
CA PRO A 30 -13.41 -12.34 -10.76
C PRO A 30 -13.00 -13.66 -10.09
N ASP A 31 -13.19 -14.76 -10.83
CA ASP A 31 -12.78 -16.09 -10.38
C ASP A 31 -11.25 -16.18 -10.18
N PRO A 32 -10.75 -16.89 -9.15
CA PRO A 32 -9.32 -17.03 -8.90
C PRO A 32 -8.53 -17.56 -10.12
N VAL A 33 -9.08 -18.52 -10.84
CA VAL A 33 -8.40 -19.10 -12.02
C VAL A 33 -8.31 -18.08 -13.15
N ALA A 34 -9.40 -17.35 -13.42
CA ALA A 34 -9.43 -16.28 -14.41
C ALA A 34 -8.45 -15.16 -14.05
N THR A 35 -8.36 -14.81 -12.77
CA THR A 35 -7.42 -13.79 -12.27
C THR A 35 -5.95 -14.22 -12.48
N ILE A 36 -5.60 -15.46 -12.15
CA ILE A 36 -4.23 -15.99 -12.34
C ILE A 36 -3.89 -16.01 -13.84
N ARG A 37 -4.82 -16.44 -14.68
CA ARG A 37 -4.62 -16.45 -16.12
C ARG A 37 -4.37 -15.04 -16.66
N LEU A 38 -5.23 -14.08 -16.32
CA LEU A 38 -5.11 -12.69 -16.74
C LEU A 38 -3.78 -12.08 -16.25
N PHE A 39 -3.38 -12.38 -15.02
CA PHE A 39 -2.08 -11.96 -14.50
C PHE A 39 -0.93 -12.52 -15.31
N ALA A 40 -0.95 -13.83 -15.62
CA ALA A 40 0.08 -14.47 -16.44
C ALA A 40 0.15 -13.87 -17.86
N GLU A 41 -0.99 -13.56 -18.47
CA GLU A 41 -1.06 -12.90 -19.77
C GLU A 41 -0.49 -11.47 -19.70
N SER A 42 -0.82 -10.73 -18.63
CA SER A 42 -0.34 -9.36 -18.40
C SER A 42 1.19 -9.28 -18.25
N LEU A 43 1.83 -10.29 -17.65
CA LEU A 43 3.30 -10.34 -17.54
C LEU A 43 4.02 -10.29 -18.90
N GLY A 44 3.34 -10.70 -19.98
CA GLY A 44 3.86 -10.61 -21.34
C GLY A 44 3.66 -9.26 -22.02
N THR A 45 2.96 -8.32 -21.40
CA THR A 45 2.62 -7.02 -22.00
C THR A 45 3.57 -5.91 -21.56
N PRO A 46 4.04 -5.05 -22.48
CA PRO A 46 4.87 -3.88 -22.13
C PRO A 46 4.15 -2.89 -21.22
N GLU A 47 2.84 -2.75 -21.36
CA GLU A 47 2.01 -1.86 -20.55
C GLU A 47 2.08 -2.21 -19.07
N PHE A 48 2.01 -3.50 -18.72
CA PHE A 48 2.11 -3.98 -17.36
C PHE A 48 3.43 -3.55 -16.69
N TRP A 49 4.54 -3.73 -17.40
CA TRP A 49 5.86 -3.32 -16.91
C TRP A 49 6.01 -1.81 -16.84
N GLY A 50 5.40 -1.08 -17.77
CA GLY A 50 5.32 0.38 -17.73
C GLY A 50 4.63 0.89 -16.45
N HIS A 51 3.49 0.31 -16.10
CA HIS A 51 2.78 0.65 -14.87
C HIS A 51 3.59 0.32 -13.59
N ILE A 52 4.27 -0.82 -13.58
CA ILE A 52 5.16 -1.21 -12.46
C ILE A 52 6.29 -0.20 -12.31
N LEU A 53 6.98 0.14 -13.41
CA LEU A 53 8.10 1.09 -13.39
C LEU A 53 7.68 2.47 -12.89
N VAL A 54 6.55 3.00 -13.39
CA VAL A 54 6.02 4.28 -12.95
C VAL A 54 5.62 4.25 -11.47
N SER A 55 5.00 3.16 -11.02
CA SER A 55 4.62 2.99 -9.61
C SER A 55 5.85 2.90 -8.71
N LEU A 56 6.87 2.14 -9.12
CA LEU A 56 8.13 2.02 -8.39
C LEU A 56 8.88 3.35 -8.32
N TRP A 57 8.90 4.10 -9.43
CA TRP A 57 9.48 5.44 -9.47
C TRP A 57 8.80 6.40 -8.50
N ARG A 58 7.47 6.46 -8.52
CA ARG A 58 6.69 7.29 -7.59
C ARG A 58 6.91 6.91 -6.14
N LEU A 59 6.93 5.60 -5.86
CA LEU A 59 7.22 5.08 -4.52
C LEU A 59 8.61 5.49 -4.04
N THR A 60 9.62 5.33 -4.90
CA THR A 60 11.01 5.66 -4.59
C THR A 60 11.17 7.16 -4.34
N LEU A 61 10.60 8.00 -5.21
CA LEU A 61 10.63 9.46 -5.01
C LEU A 61 9.95 9.87 -3.72
N GLY A 62 8.77 9.31 -3.43
CA GLY A 62 8.05 9.60 -2.20
C GLY A 62 8.83 9.17 -0.95
N LEU A 63 9.44 7.98 -1.00
CA LEU A 63 10.26 7.47 0.09
C LEU A 63 11.50 8.34 0.32
N VAL A 64 12.23 8.67 -0.74
CA VAL A 64 13.42 9.53 -0.65
C VAL A 64 13.06 10.91 -0.10
N ALA A 65 11.99 11.52 -0.60
CA ALA A 65 11.52 12.81 -0.11
C ALA A 65 11.09 12.74 1.38
N ALA A 66 10.37 11.69 1.76
CA ALA A 66 9.96 11.49 3.15
C ALA A 66 11.16 11.33 4.08
N VAL A 67 12.14 10.50 3.71
CA VAL A 67 13.37 10.30 4.49
C VAL A 67 14.20 11.57 4.56
N ALA A 68 14.36 12.29 3.44
CA ALA A 68 15.12 13.54 3.37
C ALA A 68 14.56 14.63 4.30
N VAL A 69 13.26 14.62 4.56
CA VAL A 69 12.62 15.55 5.50
C VAL A 69 12.57 14.98 6.92
N ALA A 70 12.11 13.74 7.07
CA ALA A 70 11.87 13.14 8.38
C ALA A 70 13.18 12.88 9.14
N PHE A 71 14.26 12.49 8.46
CA PHE A 71 15.51 12.16 9.09
C PHE A 71 16.18 13.39 9.78
N PRO A 72 16.40 14.53 9.09
CA PRO A 72 16.96 15.71 9.75
C PRO A 72 16.04 16.29 10.82
N LEU A 73 14.71 16.28 10.60
CA LEU A 73 13.77 16.71 11.61
C LEU A 73 13.82 15.82 12.86
N GLY A 74 13.87 14.50 12.67
CA GLY A 74 14.00 13.55 13.78
C GLY A 74 15.29 13.74 14.57
N LEU A 75 16.42 13.98 13.90
CA LEU A 75 17.69 14.30 14.55
C LEU A 75 17.62 15.62 15.33
N LEU A 76 17.01 16.64 14.74
CA LEU A 76 16.86 17.94 15.39
C LEU A 76 16.02 17.84 16.66
N LEU A 77 14.87 17.16 16.60
CA LEU A 77 13.99 16.90 17.74
C LEU A 77 14.70 16.05 18.83
N GLY A 78 15.46 15.03 18.40
CA GLY A 78 16.18 14.16 19.33
C GLY A 78 17.38 14.82 20.04
N HIS A 79 18.02 15.83 19.42
CA HIS A 79 19.22 16.48 19.97
C HIS A 79 18.94 17.85 20.60
N CYS A 80 17.88 18.53 20.18
CA CYS A 80 17.57 19.88 20.62
C CYS A 80 16.31 19.92 21.47
N ARG A 81 16.47 20.10 22.79
CA ARG A 81 15.34 20.15 23.75
C ARG A 81 14.30 21.23 23.42
N ALA A 82 14.74 22.38 22.89
CA ALA A 82 13.81 23.44 22.47
C ALA A 82 12.99 23.04 21.24
N ALA A 83 13.60 22.34 20.28
CA ALA A 83 12.92 21.80 19.13
C ALA A 83 11.92 20.69 19.52
N ASP A 84 12.30 19.81 20.46
CA ASP A 84 11.44 18.77 20.98
C ASP A 84 10.21 19.37 21.68
N LEU A 85 10.38 20.33 22.58
CA LEU A 85 9.27 21.01 23.27
C LEU A 85 8.28 21.68 22.31
N ALA A 86 8.76 22.22 21.19
CA ALA A 86 7.91 22.86 20.17
C ALA A 86 7.30 21.85 19.20
N GLY A 87 8.03 20.81 18.81
CA GLY A 87 7.68 19.87 17.77
C GLY A 87 6.86 18.66 18.26
N SER A 88 7.14 18.15 19.46
CA SER A 88 6.46 16.98 19.99
C SER A 88 4.94 17.14 20.09
N PRO A 89 4.36 18.27 20.51
CA PRO A 89 2.91 18.45 20.53
C PRO A 89 2.29 18.33 19.15
N LEU A 90 2.96 18.83 18.10
CA LEU A 90 2.50 18.72 16.70
C LEU A 90 2.49 17.27 16.24
N LEU A 91 3.52 16.50 16.59
CA LEU A 91 3.60 15.07 16.28
C LEU A 91 2.48 14.29 17.00
N PHE A 92 2.23 14.59 18.28
CA PHE A 92 1.16 13.92 19.03
C PHE A 92 -0.23 14.22 18.48
N ILE A 93 -0.49 15.42 17.97
CA ILE A 93 -1.77 15.80 17.37
C ILE A 93 -1.94 15.17 15.98
N THR A 94 -0.85 15.10 15.19
CA THR A 94 -0.89 14.57 13.83
C THR A 94 -0.83 13.04 13.77
N TYR A 95 -0.27 12.38 14.77
CA TYR A 95 -0.13 10.92 14.79
C TYR A 95 -1.47 10.16 14.77
N PRO A 96 -2.50 10.51 15.54
CA PRO A 96 -3.80 9.84 15.48
C PRO A 96 -4.66 10.24 14.28
N LEU A 97 -4.27 11.26 13.48
CA LEU A 97 -5.03 11.62 12.29
C LEU A 97 -4.92 10.50 11.24
N PRO A 98 -6.04 9.91 10.81
CA PRO A 98 -6.00 8.92 9.75
C PRO A 98 -5.47 9.58 8.47
N LYS A 99 -4.28 9.18 8.04
CA LYS A 99 -3.59 9.73 6.84
C LYS A 99 -4.46 9.68 5.59
N ILE A 100 -5.43 8.77 5.56
CA ILE A 100 -6.38 8.60 4.47
C ILE A 100 -7.33 9.80 4.30
N VAL A 101 -7.58 10.56 5.39
CA VAL A 101 -8.42 11.77 5.35
C VAL A 101 -7.71 12.92 4.61
N LEU A 102 -6.37 12.88 4.56
CA LEU A 102 -5.58 13.88 3.82
C LEU A 102 -5.51 13.61 2.33
N LEU A 103 -5.90 12.41 1.88
CA LEU A 103 -5.84 12.00 0.49
C LEU A 103 -6.66 12.92 -0.45
N PRO A 104 -7.93 13.26 -0.14
CA PRO A 104 -8.70 14.20 -0.96
C PRO A 104 -8.08 15.60 -1.01
N VAL A 105 -7.49 16.05 0.11
CA VAL A 105 -6.80 17.36 0.16
C VAL A 105 -5.58 17.38 -0.75
N PHE A 106 -4.80 16.29 -0.77
CA PHE A 106 -3.68 16.16 -1.70
C PHE A 106 -4.13 16.15 -3.16
N PHE A 107 -5.21 15.44 -3.48
CA PHE A 107 -5.74 15.42 -4.85
C PHE A 107 -6.25 16.78 -5.31
N THR A 108 -6.82 17.58 -4.42
CA THR A 108 -7.28 18.95 -4.78
C THR A 108 -6.15 19.96 -4.90
N LEU A 109 -5.01 19.74 -4.23
CA LEU A 109 -3.87 20.66 -4.25
C LEU A 109 -2.85 20.34 -5.35
N VAL A 110 -2.69 19.08 -5.71
CA VAL A 110 -1.66 18.62 -6.67
C VAL A 110 -2.26 18.29 -8.05
N GLY A 111 -3.60 18.20 -8.16
CA GLY A 111 -4.34 18.01 -9.41
C GLY A 111 -4.48 16.55 -9.79
#